data_239747ad29fac8bc4e11f543c4bafced
#
_entry.id   239747ad29fac8bc4e11f543c4bafced
#
_cell.length_a   1.000
_cell.length_b   1.000
_cell.length_c   1.000
_cell.angle_alpha   90.00
_cell.angle_beta   90.00
_cell.angle_gamma   90.00
#
_symmetry.space_group_name_H-M   'P 1'
#
loop_
_entity.id
_entity.type
_entity.pdbx_description
1 polymer ?
#
loop_
_entity_poly.entity_id
_entity_poly.type
_entity_poly.pdbx_seq_one_letter_code
_entity_poly.pdbx_strand_id
1 'polypeptide(L)'
;MKQNKGDEVNKDFKSKFLSDAEIAKQKLDTVSSSFCLAKWKQLSLHLTTGMNNSCYHPPLHRADADAIKLDPGALHNTEHKKQQRKMMLEGTRPPECSYCWAMEDNGKLSDRHYRSGEPWAMKDFETIKNAPWDQNIVPSYVEVDFNSACNLSCSYCSPQYSSSW
;
A
#
# COMPACT_ATOMS: atom_id res chain seq x y z
N MET A 1 5.02 44.09 -7.83
CA MET A 1 4.67 42.90 -7.03
C MET A 1 5.17 41.66 -7.80
N LYS A 2 6.21 41.00 -7.30
CA LYS A 2 6.72 39.76 -7.91
C LYS A 2 5.91 38.61 -7.34
N GLN A 3 5.01 38.04 -8.14
CA GLN A 3 4.31 36.80 -7.82
C GLN A 3 5.34 35.67 -7.70
N ASN A 4 5.22 34.91 -6.63
CA ASN A 4 6.21 33.91 -6.20
C ASN A 4 6.09 32.67 -7.11
N LYS A 5 7.06 32.45 -8.02
CA LYS A 5 7.11 31.27 -8.90
C LYS A 5 7.02 29.92 -8.15
N GLY A 6 7.29 29.91 -6.84
CA GLY A 6 7.16 28.73 -6.01
C GLY A 6 5.71 28.27 -5.78
N ASP A 7 4.76 29.20 -5.80
CA ASP A 7 3.35 28.89 -5.56
C ASP A 7 2.66 28.24 -6.79
N GLU A 8 3.13 28.58 -8.01
CA GLU A 8 2.61 27.97 -9.25
C GLU A 8 3.07 26.51 -9.40
N VAL A 9 4.35 26.24 -9.16
CA VAL A 9 4.90 24.87 -9.22
C VAL A 9 4.20 23.95 -8.21
N ASN A 10 3.89 24.46 -7.01
CA ASN A 10 3.21 23.67 -5.97
C ASN A 10 1.73 23.43 -6.29
N LYS A 11 1.06 24.35 -6.99
CA LYS A 11 -0.33 24.15 -7.44
C LYS A 11 -0.42 23.12 -8.56
N ASP A 12 0.49 23.16 -9.53
CA ASP A 12 0.51 22.21 -10.65
C ASP A 12 0.84 20.79 -10.17
N PHE A 13 1.76 20.62 -9.22
CA PHE A 13 2.07 19.35 -8.62
C PHE A 13 0.87 18.77 -7.85
N LYS A 14 0.22 19.58 -7.01
CA LYS A 14 -0.97 19.14 -6.25
C LYS A 14 -2.15 18.81 -7.17
N SER A 15 -2.36 19.60 -8.21
CA SER A 15 -3.44 19.39 -9.18
C SER A 15 -3.25 18.09 -9.95
N LYS A 16 -2.04 17.82 -10.45
CA LYS A 16 -1.73 16.59 -11.18
C LYS A 16 -1.86 15.34 -10.29
N PHE A 17 -1.36 15.40 -9.06
CA PHE A 17 -1.42 14.27 -8.14
C PHE A 17 -2.86 13.95 -7.72
N LEU A 18 -3.68 14.95 -7.44
CA LEU A 18 -5.11 14.78 -7.14
C LEU A 18 -5.85 14.20 -8.35
N SER A 19 -5.53 14.67 -9.56
CA SER A 19 -6.14 14.14 -10.78
C SER A 19 -5.86 12.65 -10.97
N ASP A 20 -4.62 12.19 -10.76
CA ASP A 20 -4.25 10.78 -10.88
C ASP A 20 -4.98 9.90 -9.85
N ALA A 21 -5.15 10.38 -8.62
CA ALA A 21 -5.88 9.69 -7.57
C ALA A 21 -7.40 9.62 -7.85
N GLU A 22 -7.98 10.67 -8.43
CA GLU A 22 -9.38 10.66 -8.87
C GLU A 22 -9.61 9.67 -10.02
N ILE A 23 -8.71 9.65 -11.01
CA ILE A 23 -8.72 8.67 -12.10
C ILE A 23 -8.59 7.25 -11.54
N ALA A 24 -7.67 7.06 -10.59
CA ALA A 24 -7.50 5.78 -9.91
C ALA A 24 -8.80 5.35 -9.21
N LYS A 25 -9.42 6.26 -8.43
CA LYS A 25 -10.69 5.99 -7.78
C LYS A 25 -11.75 5.50 -8.77
N GLN A 26 -11.94 6.21 -9.87
CA GLN A 26 -12.92 5.82 -10.88
C GLN A 26 -12.65 4.40 -11.42
N LYS A 27 -11.40 4.06 -11.70
CA LYS A 27 -11.01 2.72 -12.18
C LYS A 27 -11.23 1.65 -11.12
N LEU A 28 -10.79 1.89 -9.88
CA LEU A 28 -10.93 0.92 -8.79
C LEU A 28 -12.40 0.62 -8.49
N ASP A 29 -13.24 1.63 -8.49
CA ASP A 29 -14.66 1.52 -8.22
C ASP A 29 -15.41 0.74 -9.33
N THR A 30 -14.81 0.54 -10.52
CA THR A 30 -15.38 -0.39 -11.53
C THR A 30 -15.24 -1.85 -11.12
N VAL A 31 -14.34 -2.18 -10.22
CA VAL A 31 -14.18 -3.54 -9.66
C VAL A 31 -15.04 -3.66 -8.41
N SER A 32 -14.77 -2.83 -7.41
CA SER A 32 -15.59 -2.71 -6.21
C SER A 32 -15.23 -1.42 -5.45
N SER A 33 -16.12 -0.98 -4.57
CA SER A 33 -15.90 0.19 -3.71
C SER A 33 -14.79 0.01 -2.66
N SER A 34 -14.25 -1.20 -2.50
CA SER A 34 -13.17 -1.52 -1.56
C SER A 34 -11.89 -1.99 -2.23
N PHE A 35 -11.87 -2.15 -3.55
CA PHE A 35 -10.71 -2.67 -4.29
C PHE A 35 -9.50 -1.74 -4.20
N CYS A 36 -8.30 -2.30 -3.93
CA CYS A 36 -7.05 -1.56 -3.72
C CYS A 36 -5.87 -2.31 -4.32
N LEU A 37 -5.22 -1.75 -5.35
CA LEU A 37 -4.07 -2.40 -6.01
C LEU A 37 -2.86 -2.59 -5.07
N ALA A 38 -2.67 -1.73 -4.08
CA ALA A 38 -1.59 -1.91 -3.10
C ALA A 38 -1.70 -3.25 -2.36
N LYS A 39 -2.91 -3.79 -2.16
CA LYS A 39 -3.10 -5.10 -1.55
C LYS A 39 -2.51 -6.25 -2.37
N TRP A 40 -2.39 -6.08 -3.67
CA TRP A 40 -1.77 -7.05 -4.58
C TRP A 40 -0.32 -6.73 -4.91
N LYS A 41 0.04 -5.45 -5.00
CA LYS A 41 1.28 -5.02 -5.64
C LYS A 41 2.32 -4.42 -4.69
N GLN A 42 1.95 -4.16 -3.42
CA GLN A 42 2.88 -3.62 -2.42
C GLN A 42 3.18 -4.66 -1.33
N LEU A 43 4.45 -4.69 -0.92
CA LEU A 43 4.95 -5.51 0.16
C LEU A 43 5.92 -4.69 1.02
N SER A 44 5.68 -4.61 2.31
CA SER A 44 6.63 -4.10 3.29
C SER A 44 7.06 -5.25 4.21
N LEU A 45 8.36 -5.50 4.28
CA LEU A 45 8.98 -6.60 5.03
C LEU A 45 9.73 -6.05 6.24
N HIS A 46 9.45 -6.60 7.41
CA HIS A 46 10.17 -6.31 8.66
C HIS A 46 10.99 -7.54 9.05
N LEU A 47 12.22 -7.61 8.57
CA LEU A 47 13.07 -8.83 8.68
C LEU A 47 13.43 -9.18 10.12
N THR A 48 13.55 -8.19 11.00
CA THR A 48 13.82 -8.42 12.44
C THR A 48 12.71 -9.19 13.14
N THR A 49 11.48 -9.07 12.68
CA THR A 49 10.29 -9.64 13.32
C THR A 49 9.65 -10.78 12.51
N GLY A 50 10.02 -10.91 11.23
CA GLY A 50 9.35 -11.82 10.29
C GLY A 50 7.91 -11.40 9.96
N MET A 51 7.61 -10.12 10.17
CA MET A 51 6.28 -9.55 9.91
C MET A 51 6.25 -8.85 8.55
N ASN A 52 5.08 -8.74 7.97
CA ASN A 52 4.85 -7.96 6.75
C ASN A 52 3.47 -7.30 6.71
N ASN A 53 3.29 -6.37 5.79
CA ASN A 53 2.01 -5.81 5.40
C ASN A 53 1.99 -5.41 3.92
N SER A 54 0.84 -4.90 3.45
CA SER A 54 0.66 -4.46 2.05
C SER A 54 0.76 -2.96 1.86
N CYS A 55 0.73 -2.19 2.94
CA CYS A 55 0.92 -0.74 2.96
C CYS A 55 1.12 -0.32 4.42
N TYR A 56 1.19 0.99 4.71
CA TYR A 56 1.54 1.50 6.04
C TYR A 56 0.42 1.41 7.09
N HIS A 57 -0.83 1.21 6.67
CA HIS A 57 -1.99 1.33 7.59
C HIS A 57 -2.44 0.02 8.22
N PRO A 58 -2.47 -1.12 7.50
CA PRO A 58 -2.85 -2.38 8.09
C PRO A 58 -1.86 -2.82 9.18
N PRO A 59 -2.34 -3.49 10.23
CA PRO A 59 -1.46 -4.14 11.19
C PRO A 59 -0.50 -5.11 10.51
N LEU A 60 0.70 -5.23 11.08
CA LEU A 60 1.66 -6.23 10.66
C LEU A 60 1.11 -7.63 10.95
N HIS A 61 1.33 -8.54 10.04
CA HIS A 61 1.02 -9.96 10.23
C HIS A 61 2.24 -10.83 9.92
N ARG A 62 2.31 -11.99 10.56
CA ARG A 62 3.42 -12.92 10.36
C ARG A 62 3.24 -13.70 9.07
N ALA A 63 4.32 -13.80 8.30
CA ALA A 63 4.38 -14.77 7.21
C ALA A 63 4.64 -16.19 7.78
N ASP A 64 3.99 -17.18 7.20
CA ASP A 64 4.18 -18.59 7.58
C ASP A 64 5.54 -19.07 7.05
N ALA A 65 6.44 -19.41 7.95
CA ALA A 65 7.79 -19.85 7.61
C ALA A 65 7.80 -21.20 6.84
N ASP A 66 6.87 -22.08 7.12
CA ASP A 66 6.80 -23.37 6.43
C ASP A 66 6.18 -23.20 5.03
N ALA A 67 5.20 -22.34 4.87
CA ALA A 67 4.70 -21.97 3.56
C ALA A 67 5.80 -21.31 2.68
N ILE A 68 6.65 -20.45 3.27
CA ILE A 68 7.76 -19.81 2.55
C ILE A 68 8.81 -20.83 2.09
N LYS A 69 9.09 -21.86 2.89
CA LYS A 69 10.03 -22.94 2.49
C LYS A 69 9.53 -23.71 1.27
N LEU A 70 8.22 -23.90 1.16
CA LEU A 70 7.60 -24.60 0.03
C LEU A 70 7.43 -23.70 -1.20
N ASP A 71 7.05 -22.45 -0.98
CA ASP A 71 6.87 -21.44 -2.03
C ASP A 71 7.33 -20.06 -1.50
N PRO A 72 8.49 -19.53 -1.95
CA PRO A 72 8.95 -18.20 -1.57
C PRO A 72 7.93 -17.09 -1.86
N GLY A 73 7.03 -17.29 -2.81
CA GLY A 73 5.92 -16.38 -3.10
C GLY A 73 4.94 -16.18 -1.93
N ALA A 74 4.90 -17.14 -1.00
CA ALA A 74 4.09 -17.04 0.22
C ALA A 74 4.52 -15.88 1.14
N LEU A 75 5.74 -15.37 1.00
CA LEU A 75 6.19 -14.18 1.73
C LEU A 75 5.30 -12.96 1.44
N HIS A 76 4.87 -12.79 0.19
CA HIS A 76 3.95 -11.73 -0.23
C HIS A 76 2.49 -12.21 -0.23
N ASN A 77 2.26 -13.44 -0.65
CA ASN A 77 0.92 -14.00 -0.84
C ASN A 77 0.48 -14.84 0.37
N THR A 78 0.58 -14.24 1.56
CA THR A 78 0.11 -14.89 2.79
C THR A 78 -1.40 -15.16 2.70
N GLU A 79 -1.87 -16.20 3.39
CA GLU A 79 -3.30 -16.51 3.46
C GLU A 79 -4.09 -15.30 3.98
N HIS A 80 -3.54 -14.58 4.97
CA HIS A 80 -4.13 -13.33 5.47
C HIS A 80 -4.38 -12.32 4.34
N LYS A 81 -3.38 -12.02 3.50
CA LYS A 81 -3.53 -11.08 2.38
C LYS A 81 -4.52 -11.58 1.33
N LYS A 82 -4.53 -12.88 1.05
CA LYS A 82 -5.48 -13.49 0.10
C LYS A 82 -6.93 -13.30 0.58
N GLN A 83 -7.19 -13.50 1.86
CA GLN A 83 -8.53 -13.25 2.42
C GLN A 83 -8.94 -11.78 2.33
N GLN A 84 -8.01 -10.85 2.56
CA GLN A 84 -8.28 -9.43 2.37
C GLN A 84 -8.57 -9.08 0.89
N ARG A 85 -7.85 -9.68 -0.06
CA ARG A 85 -8.11 -9.54 -1.50
C ARG A 85 -9.50 -10.04 -1.87
N LYS A 86 -9.90 -11.21 -1.35
CA LYS A 86 -11.24 -11.76 -1.53
C LYS A 86 -12.32 -10.79 -1.07
N MET A 87 -12.22 -10.28 0.17
CA MET A 87 -13.14 -9.29 0.70
C MET A 87 -13.24 -8.06 -0.22
N MET A 88 -12.10 -7.56 -0.70
CA MET A 88 -12.06 -6.39 -1.59
C MET A 88 -12.73 -6.65 -2.94
N LEU A 89 -12.55 -7.83 -3.55
CA LEU A 89 -13.23 -8.18 -4.81
C LEU A 89 -14.75 -8.33 -4.60
N GLU A 90 -15.19 -8.79 -3.45
CA GLU A 90 -16.60 -8.93 -3.07
C GLU A 90 -17.24 -7.60 -2.62
N GLY A 91 -16.50 -6.50 -2.65
CA GLY A 91 -16.97 -5.17 -2.22
C GLY A 91 -17.04 -5.00 -0.70
N THR A 92 -16.56 -5.99 0.05
CA THR A 92 -16.49 -5.91 1.52
C THR A 92 -15.24 -5.13 1.92
N ARG A 93 -15.38 -4.22 2.88
CA ARG A 93 -14.29 -3.41 3.41
C ARG A 93 -13.49 -4.19 4.45
N PRO A 94 -12.21 -4.57 4.19
CA PRO A 94 -11.38 -5.17 5.22
C PRO A 94 -11.23 -4.28 6.45
N PRO A 95 -11.46 -4.79 7.68
CA PRO A 95 -11.34 -3.99 8.90
C PRO A 95 -9.95 -3.37 9.10
N GLU A 96 -8.92 -4.05 8.67
CA GLU A 96 -7.52 -3.58 8.78
C GLU A 96 -7.23 -2.31 7.95
N CYS A 97 -8.09 -1.98 6.98
CA CYS A 97 -7.96 -0.78 6.14
C CYS A 97 -8.82 0.39 6.67
N SER A 98 -9.15 0.39 7.97
CA SER A 98 -10.04 1.37 8.61
C SER A 98 -9.61 2.83 8.39
N TYR A 99 -8.32 3.11 8.29
CA TYR A 99 -7.81 4.45 7.95
C TYR A 99 -8.38 4.95 6.61
N CYS A 100 -8.27 4.14 5.56
CA CYS A 100 -8.79 4.51 4.24
C CYS A 100 -10.31 4.70 4.29
N TRP A 101 -11.00 3.81 4.97
CA TRP A 101 -12.47 3.89 5.09
C TRP A 101 -12.90 5.15 5.82
N ALA A 102 -12.22 5.53 6.89
CA ALA A 102 -12.51 6.77 7.62
C ALA A 102 -12.32 8.01 6.74
N MET A 103 -11.29 8.03 5.89
CA MET A 103 -11.09 9.13 4.94
C MET A 103 -12.22 9.18 3.89
N GLU A 104 -12.58 8.04 3.32
CA GLU A 104 -13.58 7.93 2.26
C GLU A 104 -14.99 8.21 2.77
N ASP A 105 -15.34 7.78 3.98
CA ASP A 105 -16.63 8.08 4.63
C ASP A 105 -16.80 9.59 4.93
N ASN A 106 -15.68 10.32 5.01
CA ASN A 106 -15.68 11.78 5.09
C ASN A 106 -15.54 12.47 3.71
N GLY A 107 -15.79 11.76 2.62
CA GLY A 107 -15.79 12.30 1.26
C GLY A 107 -14.41 12.67 0.73
N LYS A 108 -13.33 12.16 1.35
CA LYS A 108 -11.95 12.45 0.95
C LYS A 108 -11.36 11.29 0.13
N LEU A 109 -10.34 11.61 -0.67
CA LEU A 109 -9.49 10.58 -1.25
C LEU A 109 -8.62 9.96 -0.14
N SER A 110 -8.43 8.64 -0.21
CA SER A 110 -7.61 7.87 0.73
C SER A 110 -6.32 7.38 0.08
N ASP A 111 -5.41 6.82 0.88
CA ASP A 111 -4.20 6.20 0.36
C ASP A 111 -4.49 5.01 -0.58
N ARG A 112 -5.66 4.40 -0.48
CA ARG A 112 -6.13 3.41 -1.45
C ARG A 112 -6.13 4.00 -2.87
N HIS A 113 -6.58 5.23 -3.04
CA HIS A 113 -6.63 5.92 -4.33
C HIS A 113 -5.23 6.39 -4.76
N TYR A 114 -4.48 7.02 -3.86
CA TYR A 114 -3.14 7.54 -4.15
C TYR A 114 -2.17 6.41 -4.50
N ARG A 115 -2.06 5.38 -3.66
CA ARG A 115 -1.14 4.26 -3.88
C ARG A 115 -1.52 3.41 -5.09
N SER A 116 -2.81 3.21 -5.34
CA SER A 116 -3.26 2.50 -6.54
C SER A 116 -3.07 3.30 -7.81
N GLY A 117 -3.09 4.63 -7.74
CA GLY A 117 -2.83 5.53 -8.88
C GLY A 117 -1.36 5.60 -9.31
N GLU A 118 -0.45 5.15 -8.46
CA GLU A 118 0.97 5.11 -8.77
C GLU A 118 1.26 4.22 -9.98
N PRO A 119 2.22 4.60 -10.85
CA PRO A 119 2.53 3.84 -12.07
C PRO A 119 2.89 2.36 -11.82
N TRP A 120 3.58 2.06 -10.71
CA TRP A 120 3.97 0.70 -10.35
C TRP A 120 2.75 -0.21 -10.03
N ALA A 121 1.64 0.36 -9.61
CA ALA A 121 0.40 -0.37 -9.31
C ALA A 121 -0.54 -0.36 -10.51
N MET A 122 -0.81 0.82 -11.07
CA MET A 122 -1.84 1.03 -12.09
C MET A 122 -1.54 0.31 -13.42
N LYS A 123 -0.27 0.10 -13.77
CA LYS A 123 0.12 -0.64 -14.98
C LYS A 123 -0.44 -2.07 -15.02
N ASP A 124 -0.66 -2.67 -13.85
CA ASP A 124 -1.13 -4.05 -13.71
C ASP A 124 -2.64 -4.14 -13.44
N PHE A 125 -3.38 -3.02 -13.48
CA PHE A 125 -4.79 -2.95 -13.14
C PHE A 125 -5.64 -3.99 -13.89
N GLU A 126 -5.50 -4.05 -15.21
CA GLU A 126 -6.30 -4.98 -16.05
C GLU A 126 -6.01 -6.46 -15.73
N THR A 127 -4.77 -6.79 -15.41
CA THR A 127 -4.38 -8.13 -15.00
C THR A 127 -4.94 -8.48 -13.63
N ILE A 128 -4.79 -7.57 -12.67
CA ILE A 128 -5.18 -7.82 -11.28
C ILE A 128 -6.69 -7.88 -11.09
N LYS A 129 -7.46 -7.02 -11.77
CA LYS A 129 -8.92 -7.04 -11.62
C LYS A 129 -9.56 -8.34 -12.09
N ASN A 130 -8.91 -9.07 -13.01
CA ASN A 130 -9.38 -10.34 -13.56
C ASN A 130 -8.72 -11.55 -12.88
N ALA A 131 -7.77 -11.34 -11.96
CA ALA A 131 -7.07 -12.42 -11.28
C ALA A 131 -7.93 -13.04 -10.16
N PRO A 132 -7.90 -14.36 -9.98
CA PRO A 132 -8.46 -14.99 -8.79
C PRO A 132 -7.85 -14.40 -7.51
N TRP A 133 -8.66 -14.26 -6.46
CA TRP A 133 -8.23 -13.66 -5.19
C TRP A 133 -7.05 -14.40 -4.53
N ASP A 134 -6.99 -15.71 -4.72
CA ASP A 134 -6.00 -16.63 -4.15
C ASP A 134 -4.76 -16.83 -5.02
N GLN A 135 -4.74 -16.25 -6.23
CA GLN A 135 -3.58 -16.30 -7.11
C GLN A 135 -2.36 -15.65 -6.47
N ASN A 136 -1.20 -16.31 -6.59
CA ASN A 136 0.07 -15.72 -6.21
C ASN A 136 0.46 -14.63 -7.21
N ILE A 137 0.64 -13.41 -6.69
CA ILE A 137 1.00 -12.22 -7.47
C ILE A 137 2.39 -11.76 -7.06
N VAL A 138 3.19 -11.34 -8.02
CA VAL A 138 4.49 -10.73 -7.77
C VAL A 138 4.30 -9.24 -7.41
N PRO A 139 4.85 -8.77 -6.28
CA PRO A 139 4.76 -7.35 -5.92
C PRO A 139 5.59 -6.50 -6.90
N SER A 140 5.14 -5.28 -7.16
CA SER A 140 5.88 -4.28 -7.96
C SER A 140 6.57 -3.24 -7.09
N TYR A 141 6.16 -3.12 -5.84
CA TYR A 141 6.73 -2.20 -4.87
C TYR A 141 7.07 -2.98 -3.60
N VAL A 142 8.35 -2.97 -3.23
CA VAL A 142 8.86 -3.70 -2.05
C VAL A 142 9.66 -2.74 -1.18
N GLU A 143 9.29 -2.66 0.08
CA GLU A 143 10.05 -2.02 1.13
C GLU A 143 10.63 -3.08 2.06
N VAL A 144 11.87 -2.91 2.47
CA VAL A 144 12.54 -3.85 3.36
C VAL A 144 13.15 -3.10 4.53
N ASP A 145 12.65 -3.37 5.71
CA ASP A 145 13.26 -2.98 6.97
C ASP A 145 14.17 -4.11 7.46
N PHE A 146 15.48 -3.92 7.32
CA PHE A 146 16.48 -4.93 7.68
C PHE A 146 16.69 -5.03 9.18
N ASN A 147 16.81 -3.87 9.85
CA ASN A 147 16.97 -3.77 11.30
C ASN A 147 16.93 -2.30 11.74
N SER A 148 16.94 -2.07 13.06
CA SER A 148 17.00 -0.74 13.66
C SER A 148 18.43 -0.21 13.85
N ALA A 149 19.46 -0.94 13.43
CA ALA A 149 20.85 -0.48 13.54
C ALA A 149 21.07 0.72 12.62
N CYS A 150 21.37 1.86 13.21
CA CYS A 150 21.56 3.12 12.50
C CYS A 150 22.69 3.91 13.16
N ASN A 151 23.53 4.55 12.36
CA ASN A 151 24.62 5.42 12.82
C ASN A 151 24.29 6.91 12.68
N LEU A 152 23.01 7.26 12.40
CA LEU A 152 22.54 8.62 12.25
C LEU A 152 21.70 9.02 13.47
N SER A 153 21.79 10.30 13.85
CA SER A 153 21.00 10.92 14.92
C SER A 153 20.06 11.97 14.34
N CYS A 154 19.12 11.53 13.50
CA CYS A 154 18.18 12.42 12.85
C CYS A 154 17.19 13.02 13.86
N SER A 155 16.96 14.33 13.81
CA SER A 155 16.09 15.05 14.77
C SER A 155 14.62 14.61 14.78
N TYR A 156 14.19 13.93 13.75
CA TYR A 156 12.82 13.36 13.59
C TYR A 156 12.74 11.85 13.86
N CYS A 157 13.85 11.23 14.26
CA CYS A 157 13.89 9.81 14.58
C CYS A 157 13.58 9.54 16.07
N SER A 158 13.38 8.31 16.43
CA SER A 158 13.09 7.88 17.80
C SER A 158 13.77 6.55 18.12
N PRO A 159 13.91 6.18 19.42
CA PRO A 159 14.43 4.88 19.85
C PRO A 159 13.70 3.67 19.24
N GLN A 160 12.46 3.86 18.84
CA GLN A 160 11.65 2.82 18.19
C GLN A 160 12.20 2.41 16.82
N TYR A 161 12.85 3.34 16.09
CA TYR A 161 13.32 3.16 14.73
C TYR A 161 14.83 3.14 14.57
N SER A 162 15.57 3.51 15.62
CA SER A 162 17.02 3.63 15.55
C SER A 162 17.69 3.23 16.85
N SER A 163 18.74 2.42 16.76
CA SER A 163 19.61 2.04 17.88
C SER A 163 20.52 3.18 18.36
N SER A 164 20.59 4.30 17.65
CA SER A 164 21.37 5.49 18.01
C SER A 164 20.61 6.48 18.89
N TRP A 165 19.38 6.17 19.29
CA TRP A 165 18.53 6.97 20.19
C TRP A 165 18.24 6.25 21.48
#